data_e09d44b267b7c51742e7a720ea875bae
#
_entry.id   e09d44b267b7c51742e7a720ea875bae
#
_cell.length_a   1.000
_cell.length_b   1.000
_cell.length_c   1.000
_cell.angle_alpha   90.00
_cell.angle_beta   90.00
_cell.angle_gamma   90.00
#
_symmetry.space_group_name_H-M   'P 1'
#
loop_
_entity.id
_entity.type
_entity.pdbx_description
1 polymer ?
#
loop_
_entity_poly.entity_id
_entity_poly.type
_entity_poly.pdbx_seq_one_letter_code
_entity_poly.pdbx_strand_id
1 'polypeptide(L)'
;MSRRWLILAVAAQLLVLAWMAGEREWIFRTGQVVHLRTAPIDPRDLFRGDFVRLQYDINSVRREQFEAVAAAPGQERRRHEVVYTRLQPAGEGVYEAAGTSPTRPADGLFLRGRTEDSWRMGWRGGGHLLVKYGIEQLFVEQGSGLAIEQRRGARDALQVPMEVAVAVASSGTAVIRGYRWSRLGMKLEVLRRPAPRNRNAPPEGPLSPKLRITLANASDAPLRVADAAEHCAFHLVPIEWAPQPYPPASQACAGAAQEARTIVLEPGQAYSAELDLSEPRWHVLAAGKPAEIGALPGLTQFRIEYRAPAAPEGAGVWRGRMASQAFNASGVVD
;
A
#
# COMPACT_ATOMS: atom_id res chain seq x y z
N MET A 1 20.42 46.54 -22.55
CA MET A 1 20.38 46.25 -21.11
C MET A 1 21.76 46.50 -20.55
N SER A 2 21.89 47.27 -19.45
CA SER A 2 23.19 47.55 -18.87
C SER A 2 23.76 46.27 -18.19
N ARG A 3 25.08 46.08 -18.27
CA ARG A 3 25.79 44.96 -17.64
C ARG A 3 25.42 44.76 -16.16
N ARG A 4 25.04 45.83 -15.48
CA ARG A 4 24.61 45.76 -14.08
C ARG A 4 23.28 44.99 -13.87
N TRP A 5 22.27 45.17 -14.76
CA TRP A 5 21.01 44.44 -14.69
C TRP A 5 21.18 42.94 -14.97
N LEU A 6 22.10 42.60 -15.87
CA LEU A 6 22.40 41.18 -16.13
C LEU A 6 23.07 40.51 -14.89
N ILE A 7 24.02 41.20 -14.25
CA ILE A 7 24.63 40.69 -13.00
C ILE A 7 23.61 40.53 -11.90
N LEU A 8 22.71 41.50 -11.72
CA LEU A 8 21.63 41.41 -10.73
C LEU A 8 20.64 40.26 -11.03
N ALA A 9 20.29 40.03 -12.27
CA ALA A 9 19.43 38.92 -12.66
C ALA A 9 20.11 37.57 -12.37
N VAL A 10 21.39 37.40 -12.73
CA VAL A 10 22.12 36.16 -12.43
C VAL A 10 22.29 35.96 -10.93
N ALA A 11 22.60 37.02 -10.18
CA ALA A 11 22.68 36.92 -8.71
C ALA A 11 21.34 36.52 -8.08
N ALA A 12 20.22 37.07 -8.55
CA ALA A 12 18.89 36.68 -8.08
C ALA A 12 18.57 35.21 -8.40
N GLN A 13 18.91 34.72 -9.61
CA GLN A 13 18.73 33.30 -9.96
C GLN A 13 19.56 32.38 -9.06
N LEU A 14 20.83 32.71 -8.81
CA LEU A 14 21.70 31.95 -7.91
C LEU A 14 21.16 31.91 -6.48
N LEU A 15 20.64 33.03 -5.98
CA LEU A 15 20.01 33.09 -4.65
C LEU A 15 18.78 32.19 -4.56
N VAL A 16 17.91 32.20 -5.58
CA VAL A 16 16.73 31.33 -5.63
C VAL A 16 17.15 29.86 -5.64
N LEU A 17 18.12 29.49 -6.47
CA LEU A 17 18.61 28.12 -6.53
C LEU A 17 19.28 27.68 -5.21
N ALA A 18 20.09 28.55 -4.60
CA ALA A 18 20.70 28.30 -3.30
C ALA A 18 19.64 28.13 -2.19
N TRP A 19 18.59 28.96 -2.22
CA TRP A 19 17.46 28.82 -1.30
C TRP A 19 16.75 27.46 -1.47
N MET A 20 16.40 27.10 -2.71
CA MET A 20 15.70 25.83 -2.99
C MET A 20 16.55 24.61 -2.59
N ALA A 21 17.85 24.64 -2.88
CA ALA A 21 18.77 23.56 -2.47
C ALA A 21 18.93 23.53 -0.95
N GLY A 22 19.09 24.68 -0.33
CA GLY A 22 19.24 24.82 1.12
C GLY A 22 17.99 24.33 1.90
N GLU A 23 16.80 24.63 1.41
CA GLU A 23 15.55 24.13 2.02
C GLU A 23 15.49 22.60 1.99
N ARG A 24 15.81 21.99 0.84
CA ARG A 24 15.82 20.52 0.73
C ARG A 24 16.88 19.87 1.60
N GLU A 25 18.07 20.44 1.66
CA GLU A 25 19.15 19.96 2.52
C GLU A 25 18.79 20.11 4.00
N TRP A 26 18.15 21.22 4.37
CA TRP A 26 17.64 21.42 5.73
C TRP A 26 16.62 20.34 6.11
N ILE A 27 15.62 20.07 5.25
CA ILE A 27 14.64 19.01 5.48
C ILE A 27 15.33 17.64 5.58
N PHE A 28 16.27 17.37 4.69
CA PHE A 28 17.02 16.12 4.68
C PHE A 28 17.72 15.87 6.03
N ARG A 29 18.29 16.92 6.65
CA ARG A 29 19.05 16.81 7.91
C ARG A 29 18.16 16.82 9.15
N THR A 30 17.11 17.64 9.18
CA THR A 30 16.35 17.94 10.39
C THR A 30 14.93 17.36 10.40
N GLY A 31 14.43 16.92 9.23
CA GLY A 31 13.08 16.36 9.12
C GLY A 31 12.91 15.05 9.91
N GLN A 32 11.71 14.80 10.40
CA GLN A 32 11.37 13.54 11.05
C GLN A 32 11.44 12.41 10.03
N VAL A 33 12.25 11.39 10.30
CA VAL A 33 12.43 10.25 9.38
C VAL A 33 11.35 9.22 9.61
N VAL A 34 10.65 8.85 8.53
CA VAL A 34 9.64 7.80 8.50
C VAL A 34 9.91 6.88 7.32
N HIS A 35 9.46 5.64 7.40
CA HIS A 35 9.49 4.73 6.27
C HIS A 35 8.09 4.61 5.65
N LEU A 36 8.02 4.78 4.33
CA LEU A 36 6.79 4.60 3.56
C LEU A 36 6.93 3.37 2.68
N ARG A 37 5.94 2.49 2.73
CA ARG A 37 5.94 1.27 1.93
C ARG A 37 5.53 1.57 0.50
N THR A 38 6.27 0.98 -0.44
CA THR A 38 5.90 1.06 -1.86
C THR A 38 4.86 0.01 -2.18
N ALA A 39 3.85 0.42 -2.94
CA ALA A 39 2.89 -0.50 -3.57
C ALA A 39 3.56 -1.28 -4.70
N PRO A 40 3.08 -2.51 -5.00
CA PRO A 40 3.51 -3.22 -6.20
C PRO A 40 3.14 -2.40 -7.45
N ILE A 41 4.14 -2.01 -8.25
CA ILE A 41 3.95 -1.35 -9.56
C ILE A 41 4.21 -2.36 -10.65
N ASP A 42 3.45 -2.28 -11.75
CA ASP A 42 3.73 -3.00 -13.00
C ASP A 42 5.10 -2.54 -13.55
N PRO A 43 6.04 -3.45 -13.83
CA PRO A 43 7.40 -3.12 -14.26
C PRO A 43 7.52 -2.50 -15.67
N ARG A 44 6.43 -2.26 -16.38
CA ARG A 44 6.48 -1.86 -17.79
C ARG A 44 7.06 -0.47 -18.09
N ASP A 45 7.37 0.37 -17.11
CA ASP A 45 7.81 1.76 -17.31
C ASP A 45 9.31 2.02 -17.01
N LEU A 46 10.16 0.99 -16.90
CA LEU A 46 11.54 1.06 -16.40
C LEU A 46 12.61 1.47 -17.40
N PHE A 47 12.24 1.81 -18.64
CA PHE A 47 13.23 2.06 -19.71
C PHE A 47 13.59 3.54 -19.95
N ARG A 48 13.29 4.46 -19.03
CA ARG A 48 13.67 5.87 -19.17
C ARG A 48 14.62 6.36 -18.07
N GLY A 49 15.87 5.97 -18.15
CA GLY A 49 16.95 6.65 -17.41
C GLY A 49 17.15 6.18 -15.97
N ASP A 50 18.05 6.84 -15.26
CA ASP A 50 18.60 6.49 -13.95
C ASP A 50 17.67 6.75 -12.77
N PHE A 51 16.36 6.58 -12.90
CA PHE A 51 15.41 6.73 -11.80
C PHE A 51 14.38 5.62 -11.77
N VAL A 52 14.00 5.22 -10.57
CA VAL A 52 12.91 4.28 -10.29
C VAL A 52 11.66 5.08 -9.93
N ARG A 53 10.55 4.85 -10.65
CA ARG A 53 9.25 5.42 -10.27
C ARG A 53 8.72 4.67 -9.07
N LEU A 54 8.36 5.40 -8.02
CA LEU A 54 7.79 4.87 -6.80
C LEU A 54 6.30 5.17 -6.75
N GLN A 55 5.53 4.19 -6.31
CA GLN A 55 4.17 4.37 -5.88
C GLN A 55 4.08 3.90 -4.43
N TYR A 56 3.57 4.72 -3.55
CA TYR A 56 3.40 4.37 -2.16
C TYR A 56 1.97 3.89 -1.89
N ASP A 57 1.78 3.06 -0.88
CA ASP A 57 0.45 2.66 -0.43
C ASP A 57 -0.44 3.88 -0.10
N ILE A 58 0.18 4.96 0.36
CA ILE A 58 -0.50 6.22 0.69
C ILE A 58 -0.86 7.09 -0.51
N ASN A 59 -0.40 6.77 -1.74
CA ASN A 59 -0.78 7.55 -2.93
C ASN A 59 -2.25 7.35 -3.33
N SER A 60 -2.85 6.22 -2.95
CA SER A 60 -4.24 5.89 -3.24
C SER A 60 -5.10 6.05 -2.00
N VAL A 61 -5.81 7.17 -1.91
CA VAL A 61 -6.68 7.49 -0.77
C VAL A 61 -8.11 7.09 -1.08
N ARG A 62 -8.69 6.19 -0.28
CA ARG A 62 -10.10 5.81 -0.41
C ARG A 62 -11.01 6.95 0.05
N ARG A 63 -12.20 7.02 -0.53
CA ARG A 63 -13.18 8.07 -0.22
C ARG A 63 -13.51 8.16 1.27
N GLU A 64 -13.58 7.01 1.96
CA GLU A 64 -13.88 6.95 3.40
C GLU A 64 -12.72 7.51 4.25
N GLN A 65 -11.50 7.49 3.73
CA GLN A 65 -10.30 8.04 4.38
C GLN A 65 -10.13 9.53 4.14
N PHE A 66 -10.99 10.09 3.29
CA PHE A 66 -10.98 11.50 3.02
C PHE A 66 -11.90 12.22 4.01
N GLU A 67 -11.31 12.99 4.92
CA GLU A 67 -12.06 13.86 5.84
C GLU A 67 -12.71 14.98 5.00
N ALA A 68 -13.96 14.76 4.62
CA ALA A 68 -14.71 15.74 3.87
C ALA A 68 -15.01 16.96 4.78
N VAL A 69 -14.35 18.05 4.56
CA VAL A 69 -15.05 19.34 4.74
C VAL A 69 -16.22 19.25 3.77
N ALA A 70 -17.45 19.41 4.27
CA ALA A 70 -18.68 19.22 3.52
C ALA A 70 -18.59 19.91 2.14
N ALA A 71 -18.11 19.19 1.16
CA ALA A 71 -18.17 19.64 -0.21
C ALA A 71 -19.63 19.57 -0.62
N ALA A 72 -20.21 20.68 -1.00
CA ALA A 72 -21.56 20.73 -1.53
C ALA A 72 -21.70 19.66 -2.64
N PRO A 73 -22.85 18.96 -2.70
CA PRO A 73 -23.11 17.98 -3.75
C PRO A 73 -22.87 18.61 -5.12
N GLY A 74 -21.96 18.06 -5.92
CA GLY A 74 -21.64 18.55 -7.26
C GLY A 74 -20.33 19.34 -7.42
N GLN A 75 -19.57 19.62 -6.36
CA GLN A 75 -18.22 20.14 -6.52
C GLN A 75 -17.25 19.01 -6.88
N GLU A 76 -17.01 18.86 -8.17
CA GLU A 76 -15.88 18.07 -8.67
C GLU A 76 -14.59 18.70 -8.14
N ARG A 77 -13.78 17.91 -7.41
CA ARG A 77 -12.46 18.37 -6.98
C ARG A 77 -11.58 18.63 -8.19
N ARG A 78 -11.00 19.81 -8.20
CA ARG A 78 -10.10 20.25 -9.27
C ARG A 78 -8.78 19.47 -9.18
N ARG A 79 -8.14 19.28 -10.34
CA ARG A 79 -6.76 18.76 -10.41
C ARG A 79 -5.82 19.68 -9.64
N HIS A 80 -4.79 19.06 -9.03
CA HIS A 80 -3.70 19.78 -8.33
C HIS A 80 -4.11 20.54 -7.05
N GLU A 81 -5.23 20.18 -6.43
CA GLU A 81 -5.54 20.70 -5.10
C GLU A 81 -4.54 20.20 -4.07
N VAL A 82 -4.14 21.11 -3.16
CA VAL A 82 -3.29 20.75 -2.04
C VAL A 82 -4.10 19.97 -1.02
N VAL A 83 -3.55 18.84 -0.60
CA VAL A 83 -4.13 17.97 0.45
C VAL A 83 -3.05 17.60 1.44
N TYR A 84 -3.48 17.22 2.64
CA TYR A 84 -2.61 16.80 3.74
C TYR A 84 -3.04 15.42 4.20
N THR A 85 -2.10 14.47 4.16
CA THR A 85 -2.31 13.10 4.61
C THR A 85 -1.64 12.91 5.95
N ARG A 86 -2.43 12.68 7.01
CA ARG A 86 -1.90 12.33 8.33
C ARG A 86 -1.26 10.97 8.28
N LEU A 87 -0.13 10.83 8.95
CA LEU A 87 0.60 9.59 9.09
C LEU A 87 0.48 9.03 10.50
N GLN A 88 0.27 7.72 10.59
CA GLN A 88 0.30 6.97 11.84
C GLN A 88 1.29 5.81 11.77
N PRO A 89 1.92 5.42 12.88
CA PRO A 89 2.80 4.26 12.93
C PRO A 89 2.03 2.98 12.58
N ALA A 90 2.60 2.17 11.68
CA ALA A 90 2.06 0.87 11.27
C ALA A 90 2.94 -0.33 11.69
N GLY A 91 3.94 -0.09 12.53
CA GLY A 91 4.92 -1.09 12.96
C GLY A 91 6.22 -1.06 12.16
N GLU A 92 7.30 -1.62 12.69
CA GLU A 92 8.64 -1.70 12.08
C GLU A 92 9.20 -0.32 11.61
N GLY A 93 8.73 0.77 12.19
CA GLY A 93 9.09 2.13 11.75
C GLY A 93 8.44 2.57 10.44
N VAL A 94 7.52 1.78 9.90
CA VAL A 94 6.69 2.11 8.74
C VAL A 94 5.51 2.95 9.19
N TYR A 95 5.12 3.90 8.35
CA TYR A 95 3.96 4.76 8.55
C TYR A 95 2.95 4.57 7.43
N GLU A 96 1.67 4.72 7.77
CA GLU A 96 0.54 4.60 6.86
C GLU A 96 -0.37 5.83 6.94
N ALA A 97 -1.27 5.98 5.97
CA ALA A 97 -2.25 7.06 6.00
C ALA A 97 -3.32 6.79 7.08
N ALA A 98 -3.47 7.73 8.02
CA ALA A 98 -4.57 7.74 8.98
C ALA A 98 -5.82 8.44 8.41
N GLY A 99 -5.62 9.39 7.49
CA GLY A 99 -6.68 10.14 6.83
C GLY A 99 -6.09 11.25 5.98
N THR A 100 -6.86 11.77 5.03
CA THR A 100 -6.46 12.85 4.15
C THR A 100 -7.48 13.98 4.18
N SER A 101 -7.03 15.22 4.28
CA SER A 101 -7.87 16.42 4.40
C SER A 101 -7.36 17.55 3.49
N PRO A 102 -8.21 18.43 2.97
CA PRO A 102 -7.77 19.66 2.31
C PRO A 102 -7.22 20.68 3.31
N THR A 103 -7.52 20.53 4.59
CA THR A 103 -7.08 21.43 5.65
C THR A 103 -5.80 20.91 6.30
N ARG A 104 -4.82 21.78 6.49
CA ARG A 104 -3.58 21.43 7.19
C ARG A 104 -3.87 21.00 8.63
N PRO A 105 -3.42 19.83 9.09
CA PRO A 105 -3.52 19.43 10.49
C PRO A 105 -2.80 20.42 11.40
N ALA A 106 -3.38 20.67 12.58
CA ALA A 106 -2.77 21.55 13.59
C ALA A 106 -1.56 20.88 14.24
N ASP A 107 -1.61 19.56 14.38
CA ASP A 107 -0.62 18.73 15.07
C ASP A 107 -0.39 17.39 14.35
N GLY A 108 0.58 16.64 14.85
CA GLY A 108 0.92 15.32 14.33
C GLY A 108 1.77 15.36 13.07
N LEU A 109 2.13 14.18 12.60
CA LEU A 109 2.94 14.00 11.40
C LEU A 109 2.02 13.88 10.18
N PHE A 110 2.30 14.66 9.15
CA PHE A 110 1.54 14.65 7.91
C PHE A 110 2.41 14.91 6.69
N LEU A 111 1.95 14.47 5.54
CA LEU A 111 2.52 14.79 4.23
C LEU A 111 1.62 15.77 3.49
N ARG A 112 2.25 16.76 2.88
CA ARG A 112 1.58 17.68 1.95
C ARG A 112 1.68 17.10 0.55
N GLY A 113 0.53 16.87 -0.09
CA GLY A 113 0.46 16.34 -1.44
C GLY A 113 -0.41 17.20 -2.36
N ARG A 114 -0.53 16.76 -3.60
CA ARG A 114 -1.43 17.31 -4.61
C ARG A 114 -2.23 16.21 -5.27
N THR A 115 -3.51 16.46 -5.48
CA THR A 115 -4.39 15.54 -6.20
C THR A 115 -4.01 15.48 -7.67
N GLU A 116 -3.97 14.28 -8.25
CA GLU A 116 -3.60 14.09 -9.66
C GLU A 116 -4.81 14.03 -10.59
N ASP A 117 -5.85 13.28 -10.22
CA ASP A 117 -7.06 13.10 -11.02
C ASP A 117 -8.33 13.18 -10.18
N SER A 118 -9.26 14.05 -10.58
CA SER A 118 -10.58 14.14 -9.98
C SER A 118 -11.61 13.17 -10.59
N TRP A 119 -11.39 12.70 -11.81
CA TRP A 119 -12.41 11.97 -12.57
C TRP A 119 -12.59 10.49 -12.17
N ARG A 120 -11.60 9.87 -11.52
CA ARG A 120 -11.74 8.52 -10.96
C ARG A 120 -12.70 8.44 -9.78
N MET A 121 -13.10 9.58 -9.22
CA MET A 121 -14.09 9.67 -8.15
C MET A 121 -15.55 9.69 -8.62
N GLY A 122 -15.81 9.81 -9.91
CA GLY A 122 -17.11 10.21 -10.44
C GLY A 122 -18.12 9.09 -10.76
N TRP A 123 -17.78 7.81 -10.77
CA TRP A 123 -18.73 6.79 -11.21
C TRP A 123 -18.84 5.60 -10.24
N ARG A 124 -19.97 5.54 -9.55
CA ARG A 124 -20.49 4.40 -8.76
C ARG A 124 -19.85 4.10 -7.39
N GLY A 125 -19.59 5.10 -6.56
CA GLY A 125 -19.57 4.86 -5.09
C GLY A 125 -18.27 4.34 -4.47
N GLY A 126 -17.20 4.08 -5.23
CA GLY A 126 -15.95 3.51 -4.72
C GLY A 126 -14.71 4.18 -5.31
N GLY A 127 -14.67 5.52 -5.34
CA GLY A 127 -13.56 6.23 -5.96
C GLY A 127 -12.31 6.30 -5.08
N HIS A 128 -11.14 6.14 -5.70
CA HIS A 128 -9.85 6.45 -5.10
C HIS A 128 -9.35 7.81 -5.61
N LEU A 129 -8.81 8.62 -4.71
CA LEU A 129 -8.12 9.84 -5.02
C LEU A 129 -6.63 9.55 -5.10
N LEU A 130 -6.01 9.87 -6.24
CA LEU A 130 -4.56 9.77 -6.36
C LEU A 130 -3.91 11.05 -5.86
N VAL A 131 -2.96 10.91 -4.94
CA VAL A 131 -2.20 12.03 -4.34
C VAL A 131 -0.72 11.84 -4.62
N LYS A 132 -0.06 12.89 -5.11
CA LYS A 132 1.40 12.96 -5.26
C LYS A 132 2.00 13.84 -4.17
N TYR A 133 3.08 13.34 -3.56
CA TYR A 133 3.79 14.02 -2.46
C TYR A 133 5.13 14.61 -2.90
N GLY A 134 5.54 14.42 -4.19
CA GLY A 134 6.81 14.89 -4.71
C GLY A 134 8.01 14.00 -4.37
N ILE A 135 7.75 12.78 -3.93
CA ILE A 135 8.73 11.73 -3.60
C ILE A 135 8.55 10.47 -4.45
N GLU A 136 7.85 10.56 -5.58
CA GLU A 136 7.54 9.43 -6.45
C GLU A 136 8.66 9.06 -7.42
N GLN A 137 9.84 9.67 -7.27
CA GLN A 137 11.01 9.40 -8.09
C GLN A 137 12.23 9.19 -7.19
N LEU A 138 12.83 8.02 -7.29
CA LEU A 138 14.10 7.69 -6.63
C LEU A 138 15.20 7.65 -7.69
N PHE A 139 16.14 8.55 -7.59
CA PHE A 139 17.34 8.51 -8.41
C PHE A 139 18.29 7.45 -7.83
N VAL A 140 18.75 6.56 -8.69
CA VAL A 140 19.65 5.46 -8.35
C VAL A 140 20.89 5.53 -9.24
N GLU A 141 21.96 4.90 -8.81
CA GLU A 141 23.17 4.75 -9.63
C GLU A 141 22.83 3.99 -10.92
N GLN A 142 23.52 4.35 -12.00
CA GLN A 142 23.31 3.73 -13.30
C GLN A 142 23.48 2.20 -13.22
N GLY A 143 22.47 1.48 -13.71
CA GLY A 143 22.42 0.01 -13.67
C GLY A 143 21.83 -0.60 -12.38
N SER A 144 21.62 0.18 -11.31
CA SER A 144 21.04 -0.34 -10.05
C SER A 144 19.55 -0.60 -10.13
N GLY A 145 18.84 0.00 -11.09
CA GLY A 145 17.40 -0.17 -11.25
C GLY A 145 16.97 -1.63 -11.44
N LEU A 146 17.69 -2.38 -12.28
CA LEU A 146 17.43 -3.80 -12.53
C LEU A 146 17.60 -4.67 -11.27
N ALA A 147 18.62 -4.38 -10.44
CA ALA A 147 18.84 -5.11 -9.19
C ALA A 147 17.71 -4.85 -8.17
N ILE A 148 17.18 -3.63 -8.14
CA ILE A 148 16.02 -3.28 -7.30
C ILE A 148 14.79 -4.06 -7.75
N GLU A 149 14.53 -4.18 -9.05
CA GLU A 149 13.44 -4.98 -9.59
C GLU A 149 13.55 -6.45 -9.28
N GLN A 150 14.72 -7.02 -9.52
CA GLN A 150 14.97 -8.44 -9.25
C GLN A 150 14.76 -8.79 -7.78
N ARG A 151 15.19 -7.91 -6.86
CA ARG A 151 15.03 -8.12 -5.42
C ARG A 151 13.58 -7.97 -4.96
N ARG A 152 12.79 -7.17 -5.65
CA ARG A 152 11.37 -7.01 -5.39
C ARG A 152 10.59 -8.30 -5.61
N GLY A 153 11.04 -9.12 -6.51
CA GLY A 153 10.42 -10.38 -6.92
C GLY A 153 9.47 -10.22 -8.11
N ALA A 154 9.49 -11.23 -8.98
CA ALA A 154 8.53 -11.35 -10.07
C ALA A 154 7.13 -11.65 -9.51
N ARG A 155 6.08 -11.48 -10.32
CA ARG A 155 4.68 -11.60 -9.90
C ARG A 155 4.34 -12.94 -9.21
N ASP A 156 4.87 -14.03 -9.69
CA ASP A 156 4.69 -15.39 -9.16
C ASP A 156 5.71 -15.76 -8.09
N ALA A 157 6.65 -14.86 -7.79
CA ALA A 157 7.67 -15.03 -6.77
C ALA A 157 7.29 -14.37 -5.45
N LEU A 158 8.15 -14.54 -4.46
CA LEU A 158 8.06 -13.83 -3.19
C LEU A 158 8.19 -12.33 -3.44
N GLN A 159 7.19 -11.56 -3.00
CA GLN A 159 7.23 -10.10 -3.05
C GLN A 159 7.82 -9.55 -1.76
N VAL A 160 8.90 -8.82 -1.87
CA VAL A 160 9.51 -8.11 -0.74
C VAL A 160 9.31 -6.62 -0.94
N PRO A 161 8.44 -5.96 -0.17
CA PRO A 161 8.21 -4.53 -0.32
C PRO A 161 9.46 -3.71 -0.04
N MET A 162 9.68 -2.68 -0.83
CA MET A 162 10.66 -1.64 -0.54
C MET A 162 10.03 -0.59 0.39
N GLU A 163 10.76 -0.20 1.42
CA GLU A 163 10.38 0.81 2.40
C GLU A 163 11.31 2.01 2.25
N VAL A 164 10.77 3.12 1.78
CA VAL A 164 11.52 4.33 1.48
C VAL A 164 11.61 5.21 2.72
N ALA A 165 12.82 5.53 3.14
CA ALA A 165 13.08 6.46 4.23
C ALA A 165 12.89 7.89 3.73
N VAL A 166 11.98 8.62 4.35
CA VAL A 166 11.60 9.98 3.97
C VAL A 166 11.75 10.91 5.17
N ALA A 167 12.46 12.01 4.99
CA ALA A 167 12.51 13.10 5.97
C ALA A 167 11.34 14.04 5.73
N VAL A 168 10.52 14.26 6.74
CA VAL A 168 9.29 15.08 6.69
C VAL A 168 9.48 16.34 7.52
N ALA A 169 9.32 17.49 6.89
CA ALA A 169 9.33 18.79 7.56
C ALA A 169 8.00 19.07 8.26
N SER A 170 7.98 20.01 9.20
CA SER A 170 6.75 20.51 9.84
C SER A 170 5.73 21.12 8.86
N SER A 171 6.16 21.50 7.64
CA SER A 171 5.31 21.92 6.55
C SER A 171 4.58 20.78 5.84
N GLY A 172 4.97 19.53 6.09
CA GLY A 172 4.55 18.34 5.36
C GLY A 172 5.33 18.09 4.07
N THR A 173 6.31 18.94 3.74
CA THR A 173 7.22 18.70 2.61
C THR A 173 8.14 17.54 2.95
N ALA A 174 8.35 16.65 1.99
CA ALA A 174 9.11 15.42 2.18
C ALA A 174 10.31 15.32 1.23
N VAL A 175 11.39 14.69 1.71
CA VAL A 175 12.61 14.44 0.94
C VAL A 175 13.04 13.00 1.16
N ILE A 176 13.32 12.26 0.08
CA ILE A 176 13.83 10.89 0.16
C ILE A 176 15.25 10.91 0.74
N ARG A 177 15.50 10.05 1.73
CA ARG A 177 16.84 9.84 2.34
C ARG A 177 17.50 8.54 1.87
N GLY A 178 16.70 7.56 1.49
CA GLY A 178 17.18 6.25 1.08
C GLY A 178 16.05 5.24 1.10
N TYR A 179 16.37 3.96 1.07
CA TYR A 179 15.40 2.89 1.16
C TYR A 179 16.00 1.68 1.87
N ARG A 180 15.13 0.81 2.34
CA ARG A 180 15.45 -0.53 2.83
C ARG A 180 14.42 -1.53 2.30
N TRP A 181 14.73 -2.79 2.42
CA TRP A 181 13.78 -3.85 2.12
C TRP A 181 13.04 -4.27 3.39
N SER A 182 11.77 -4.61 3.26
CA SER A 182 11.01 -5.19 4.35
C SER A 182 11.66 -6.48 4.81
N ARG A 183 11.65 -6.75 6.11
CA ARG A 183 12.16 -8.01 6.67
C ARG A 183 11.27 -9.19 6.34
N LEU A 184 10.01 -8.94 6.06
CA LEU A 184 9.01 -9.93 5.72
C LEU A 184 8.64 -9.78 4.24
N GLY A 185 8.62 -10.89 3.51
CA GLY A 185 8.08 -11.01 2.17
C GLY A 185 6.78 -11.81 2.17
N MET A 186 5.96 -11.62 1.13
CA MET A 186 4.68 -12.32 0.96
C MET A 186 4.52 -12.84 -0.46
N LYS A 187 4.01 -14.08 -0.59
CA LYS A 187 3.64 -14.67 -1.88
C LYS A 187 2.21 -15.17 -1.82
N LEU A 188 1.47 -14.97 -2.90
CA LEU A 188 0.13 -15.51 -3.09
C LEU A 188 0.13 -16.51 -4.24
N GLU A 189 -0.42 -17.69 -4.01
CA GLU A 189 -0.60 -18.73 -5.02
C GLU A 189 -2.06 -19.19 -5.05
N VAL A 190 -2.61 -19.35 -6.23
CA VAL A 190 -3.94 -19.94 -6.43
C VAL A 190 -3.84 -21.41 -6.60
N LEU A 191 -4.25 -22.18 -5.57
CA LEU A 191 -4.18 -23.65 -5.56
C LEU A 191 -5.33 -24.29 -6.34
N ARG A 192 -6.55 -23.77 -6.18
CA ARG A 192 -7.75 -24.23 -6.87
C ARG A 192 -8.41 -23.03 -7.50
N ARG A 193 -8.64 -23.13 -8.80
CA ARG A 193 -9.50 -22.20 -9.53
C ARG A 193 -10.91 -22.73 -9.57
N PRO A 194 -11.93 -21.88 -9.48
CA PRO A 194 -13.31 -22.32 -9.72
C PRO A 194 -13.44 -22.89 -11.15
N ALA A 195 -14.29 -23.89 -11.29
CA ALA A 195 -14.59 -24.46 -12.60
C ALA A 195 -15.11 -23.36 -13.54
N PRO A 196 -14.73 -23.37 -14.84
CA PRO A 196 -15.22 -22.42 -15.82
C PRO A 196 -16.74 -22.51 -15.88
N ARG A 197 -17.42 -21.37 -15.78
CA ARG A 197 -18.88 -21.31 -15.87
C ARG A 197 -19.32 -21.75 -17.27
N ASN A 198 -19.85 -22.95 -17.36
CA ASN A 198 -20.68 -23.28 -18.50
C ASN A 198 -22.00 -22.50 -18.34
N ARG A 199 -22.32 -21.61 -19.29
CA ARG A 199 -23.52 -20.76 -19.23
C ARG A 199 -24.82 -21.53 -19.07
N ASN A 200 -24.82 -22.82 -19.38
CA ASN A 200 -25.99 -23.67 -19.44
C ASN A 200 -26.03 -24.78 -18.38
N ALA A 201 -25.03 -24.86 -17.48
CA ALA A 201 -25.01 -25.82 -16.39
C ALA A 201 -24.93 -25.12 -15.04
N PRO A 202 -25.62 -25.63 -13.99
CA PRO A 202 -25.40 -25.13 -12.62
C PRO A 202 -23.92 -25.30 -12.28
N PRO A 203 -23.29 -24.37 -11.54
CA PRO A 203 -21.89 -24.46 -11.14
C PRO A 203 -21.70 -25.69 -10.24
N GLU A 204 -20.91 -26.65 -10.71
CA GLU A 204 -20.46 -27.76 -9.89
C GLU A 204 -19.24 -27.33 -9.08
N GLY A 205 -19.35 -27.37 -7.75
CA GLY A 205 -18.28 -27.07 -6.82
C GLY A 205 -18.20 -25.61 -6.38
N PRO A 206 -17.17 -25.26 -5.56
CA PRO A 206 -17.01 -23.93 -4.99
C PRO A 206 -16.76 -22.87 -6.07
N LEU A 207 -17.44 -21.74 -5.96
CA LEU A 207 -17.30 -20.61 -6.89
C LEU A 207 -16.07 -19.75 -6.60
N SER A 208 -15.47 -19.90 -5.41
CA SER A 208 -14.33 -19.10 -4.96
C SER A 208 -13.02 -19.90 -5.01
N PRO A 209 -11.87 -19.25 -5.24
CA PRO A 209 -10.57 -19.92 -5.27
C PRO A 209 -10.14 -20.40 -3.89
N LYS A 210 -9.20 -21.36 -3.88
CA LYS A 210 -8.39 -21.70 -2.72
C LYS A 210 -7.00 -21.11 -2.91
N LEU A 211 -6.50 -20.38 -1.92
CA LEU A 211 -5.25 -19.66 -1.96
C LEU A 211 -4.24 -20.27 -0.99
N ARG A 212 -2.96 -20.18 -1.32
CA ARG A 212 -1.86 -20.32 -0.37
C ARG A 212 -1.16 -18.99 -0.23
N ILE A 213 -1.05 -18.51 1.01
CA ILE A 213 -0.28 -17.33 1.36
C ILE A 213 1.00 -17.80 2.05
N THR A 214 2.13 -17.37 1.55
CA THR A 214 3.43 -17.65 2.14
C THR A 214 4.03 -16.36 2.67
N LEU A 215 4.39 -16.36 3.96
CA LEU A 215 5.15 -15.30 4.62
C LEU A 215 6.59 -15.80 4.76
N ALA A 216 7.58 -15.09 4.25
CA ALA A 216 8.97 -15.52 4.30
C ALA A 216 9.85 -14.45 4.95
N ASN A 217 10.82 -14.90 5.75
CA ASN A 217 11.84 -14.04 6.29
C ASN A 217 12.84 -13.66 5.18
N ALA A 218 12.77 -12.43 4.74
CA ALA A 218 13.63 -11.84 3.71
C ALA A 218 14.86 -11.13 4.30
N SER A 219 15.05 -11.20 5.62
CA SER A 219 16.20 -10.59 6.33
C SER A 219 17.28 -11.64 6.63
N ASP A 220 18.41 -11.18 7.12
CA ASP A 220 19.58 -11.95 7.52
C ASP A 220 19.57 -12.36 9.00
N ALA A 221 18.52 -12.03 9.74
CA ALA A 221 18.34 -12.36 11.14
C ALA A 221 17.00 -13.10 11.38
N PRO A 222 16.87 -13.91 12.44
CA PRO A 222 15.62 -14.56 12.78
C PRO A 222 14.47 -13.55 12.92
N LEU A 223 13.31 -13.91 12.39
CA LEU A 223 12.10 -13.10 12.40
C LEU A 223 10.97 -13.89 13.06
N ARG A 224 10.24 -13.27 13.96
CA ARG A 224 9.04 -13.85 14.54
C ARG A 224 7.82 -13.27 13.89
N VAL A 225 6.92 -14.13 13.41
CA VAL A 225 5.60 -13.76 12.91
C VAL A 225 4.54 -14.38 13.79
N ALA A 226 3.36 -13.80 13.85
CA ALA A 226 2.25 -14.37 14.61
C ALA A 226 1.09 -14.69 13.67
N ASP A 227 0.44 -15.81 13.88
CA ASP A 227 -0.83 -16.13 13.24
C ASP A 227 -1.89 -16.40 14.30
N ALA A 228 -3.08 -15.90 14.08
CA ALA A 228 -4.23 -16.14 14.94
C ALA A 228 -4.92 -17.45 14.56
N ALA A 229 -5.74 -17.99 15.47
CA ALA A 229 -6.55 -19.17 15.18
C ALA A 229 -7.30 -19.03 13.86
N GLU A 230 -7.45 -20.12 13.14
CA GLU A 230 -8.12 -20.18 11.83
C GLU A 230 -7.58 -19.16 10.79
N HIS A 231 -6.31 -18.80 10.89
CA HIS A 231 -5.68 -17.81 10.02
C HIS A 231 -6.33 -16.42 10.07
N CYS A 232 -6.87 -16.03 11.21
CA CYS A 232 -7.50 -14.71 11.42
C CYS A 232 -6.51 -13.52 11.38
N ALA A 233 -5.22 -13.77 11.19
CA ALA A 233 -4.25 -12.73 10.84
C ALA A 233 -4.37 -12.26 9.37
N PHE A 234 -5.09 -13.03 8.54
CA PHE A 234 -5.28 -12.71 7.13
C PHE A 234 -6.68 -12.13 6.89
N HIS A 235 -6.74 -11.03 6.15
CA HIS A 235 -7.97 -10.29 5.87
C HIS A 235 -8.17 -10.11 4.38
N LEU A 236 -9.41 -10.27 3.92
CA LEU A 236 -9.78 -9.93 2.56
C LEU A 236 -9.95 -8.41 2.45
N VAL A 237 -9.26 -7.78 1.50
CA VAL A 237 -9.33 -6.34 1.27
C VAL A 237 -9.82 -6.08 -0.16
N PRO A 238 -10.94 -5.38 -0.32
CA PRO A 238 -11.44 -5.03 -1.64
C PRO A 238 -10.56 -3.99 -2.32
N ILE A 239 -10.41 -4.11 -3.64
CA ILE A 239 -9.73 -3.14 -4.49
C ILE A 239 -10.79 -2.39 -5.30
N GLU A 240 -10.66 -1.07 -5.39
CA GLU A 240 -11.55 -0.18 -6.13
C GLU A 240 -13.04 -0.41 -5.81
N TRP A 241 -13.80 -0.98 -6.74
CA TRP A 241 -15.26 -1.16 -6.63
C TRP A 241 -15.68 -2.53 -6.08
N ALA A 242 -14.74 -3.33 -5.61
CA ALA A 242 -15.06 -4.61 -5.02
C ALA A 242 -15.92 -4.43 -3.76
N PRO A 243 -16.93 -5.31 -3.55
CA PRO A 243 -17.80 -5.24 -2.38
C PRO A 243 -17.03 -5.54 -1.10
N GLN A 244 -17.50 -4.97 0.01
CA GLN A 244 -16.89 -5.14 1.34
C GLN A 244 -17.06 -6.58 1.85
N PRO A 245 -16.10 -7.11 2.63
CA PRO A 245 -16.19 -8.40 3.29
C PRO A 245 -17.45 -8.50 4.20
N TYR A 246 -18.08 -9.68 4.20
CA TYR A 246 -19.21 -10.01 5.05
C TYR A 246 -19.10 -11.45 5.58
N PRO A 247 -19.12 -11.66 6.87
CA PRO A 247 -19.25 -10.68 7.95
C PRO A 247 -18.03 -9.75 8.03
N PRO A 248 -18.15 -8.57 8.69
CA PRO A 248 -16.98 -7.72 8.95
C PRO A 248 -15.88 -8.51 9.67
N ALA A 249 -14.62 -8.20 9.36
CA ALA A 249 -13.47 -8.93 9.91
C ALA A 249 -13.47 -9.00 11.45
N SER A 250 -13.94 -7.93 12.12
CA SER A 250 -14.10 -7.90 13.59
C SER A 250 -15.09 -8.93 14.13
N GLN A 251 -16.08 -9.31 13.35
CA GLN A 251 -17.08 -10.30 13.72
C GLN A 251 -16.63 -11.71 13.36
N ALA A 252 -16.03 -11.88 12.17
CA ALA A 252 -15.59 -13.19 11.69
C ALA A 252 -14.47 -13.79 12.56
N CYS A 253 -13.65 -12.94 13.17
CA CYS A 253 -12.46 -13.33 13.95
C CYS A 253 -12.53 -12.84 15.41
N ALA A 254 -13.73 -12.70 15.97
CA ALA A 254 -13.90 -12.28 17.36
C ALA A 254 -13.22 -13.28 18.31
N GLY A 255 -12.26 -12.79 19.11
CA GLY A 255 -11.52 -13.63 20.08
C GLY A 255 -10.29 -14.35 19.52
N ALA A 256 -10.14 -14.51 18.22
CA ALA A 256 -9.02 -15.26 17.62
C ALA A 256 -7.64 -14.65 17.92
N ALA A 257 -7.56 -13.34 18.18
CA ALA A 257 -6.30 -12.69 18.55
C ALA A 257 -5.72 -13.18 19.89
N GLN A 258 -6.53 -13.70 20.78
CA GLN A 258 -6.11 -14.23 22.08
C GLN A 258 -5.41 -15.60 21.96
N GLU A 259 -5.63 -16.32 20.87
CA GLU A 259 -5.04 -17.62 20.57
C GLU A 259 -3.94 -17.53 19.51
N ALA A 260 -3.32 -16.35 19.38
CA ALA A 260 -2.25 -16.15 18.42
C ALA A 260 -1.00 -16.98 18.80
N ARG A 261 -0.50 -17.76 17.85
CA ARG A 261 0.77 -18.50 17.97
C ARG A 261 1.89 -17.70 17.31
N THR A 262 3.04 -17.70 17.96
CA THR A 262 4.27 -17.13 17.40
C THR A 262 5.07 -18.21 16.67
N ILE A 263 5.54 -17.88 15.48
CA ILE A 263 6.32 -18.72 14.60
C ILE A 263 7.68 -18.04 14.40
N VAL A 264 8.77 -18.74 14.66
CA VAL A 264 10.12 -18.25 14.39
C VAL A 264 10.50 -18.68 12.97
N LEU A 265 10.97 -17.75 12.17
CA LEU A 265 11.46 -17.97 10.82
C LEU A 265 12.93 -17.59 10.78
N GLU A 266 13.79 -18.57 10.57
CA GLU A 266 15.20 -18.32 10.29
C GLU A 266 15.35 -17.61 8.92
N PRO A 267 16.50 -16.97 8.61
CA PRO A 267 16.73 -16.35 7.31
C PRO A 267 16.37 -17.29 6.14
N GLY A 268 15.50 -16.82 5.25
CA GLY A 268 15.00 -17.60 4.12
C GLY A 268 13.91 -18.63 4.43
N GLN A 269 13.58 -18.87 5.71
CA GLN A 269 12.45 -19.73 6.06
C GLN A 269 11.11 -19.05 5.84
N ALA A 270 10.07 -19.86 5.62
CA ALA A 270 8.73 -19.39 5.33
C ALA A 270 7.67 -20.14 6.14
N TYR A 271 6.58 -19.44 6.41
CA TYR A 271 5.33 -19.96 6.94
C TYR A 271 4.25 -19.86 5.86
N SER A 272 3.43 -20.89 5.69
CA SER A 272 2.34 -20.89 4.71
C SER A 272 1.00 -21.17 5.38
N ALA A 273 -0.03 -20.41 4.98
CA ALA A 273 -1.42 -20.58 5.34
C ALA A 273 -2.24 -20.88 4.08
N GLU A 274 -3.17 -21.82 4.17
CA GLU A 274 -4.13 -22.11 3.10
C GLU A 274 -5.50 -21.52 3.45
N LEU A 275 -6.04 -20.71 2.55
CA LEU A 275 -7.30 -20.00 2.71
C LEU A 275 -8.29 -20.52 1.68
N ASP A 276 -9.36 -21.18 2.12
CA ASP A 276 -10.46 -21.56 1.23
C ASP A 276 -11.52 -20.45 1.19
N LEU A 277 -11.48 -19.65 0.11
CA LEU A 277 -12.36 -18.49 -0.02
C LEU A 277 -13.83 -18.86 -0.28
N SER A 278 -14.19 -20.14 -0.32
CA SER A 278 -15.58 -20.59 -0.32
C SER A 278 -16.21 -20.61 1.08
N GLU A 279 -15.39 -20.51 2.15
CA GLU A 279 -15.90 -20.44 3.51
C GLU A 279 -16.67 -19.12 3.76
N PRO A 280 -17.75 -19.14 4.57
CA PRO A 280 -18.60 -17.96 4.80
C PRO A 280 -17.87 -16.71 5.29
N ARG A 281 -16.77 -16.87 6.03
CA ARG A 281 -15.99 -15.75 6.55
C ARG A 281 -15.30 -14.92 5.45
N TRP A 282 -15.17 -15.46 4.24
CA TRP A 282 -14.59 -14.80 3.09
C TRP A 282 -15.65 -14.25 2.12
N HIS A 283 -16.92 -14.39 2.45
CA HIS A 283 -17.98 -13.82 1.64
C HIS A 283 -17.92 -12.29 1.63
N VAL A 284 -18.55 -11.69 0.67
CA VAL A 284 -18.65 -10.24 0.49
C VAL A 284 -20.10 -9.81 0.40
N LEU A 285 -20.39 -8.56 0.73
CA LEU A 285 -21.74 -8.02 0.68
C LEU A 285 -22.07 -7.53 -0.74
N ALA A 286 -22.65 -8.38 -1.58
CA ALA A 286 -23.07 -8.04 -2.94
C ALA A 286 -24.60 -7.87 -3.00
N ALA A 287 -25.06 -6.72 -3.50
CA ALA A 287 -26.48 -6.36 -3.57
C ALA A 287 -27.24 -6.58 -2.24
N GLY A 288 -26.60 -6.29 -1.10
CA GLY A 288 -27.19 -6.45 0.23
C GLY A 288 -27.26 -7.88 0.76
N LYS A 289 -26.64 -8.85 0.08
CA LYS A 289 -26.61 -10.27 0.50
C LYS A 289 -25.18 -10.79 0.54
N PRO A 290 -24.87 -11.75 1.44
CA PRO A 290 -23.62 -12.48 1.40
C PRO A 290 -23.46 -13.22 0.07
N ALA A 291 -22.30 -13.11 -0.55
CA ALA A 291 -21.97 -13.78 -1.80
C ALA A 291 -20.53 -14.26 -1.80
N GLU A 292 -20.26 -15.37 -2.46
CA GLU A 292 -18.92 -15.83 -2.73
C GLU A 292 -18.20 -14.92 -3.74
N ILE A 293 -16.88 -14.79 -3.62
CA ILE A 293 -16.07 -14.00 -4.55
C ILE A 293 -16.26 -14.48 -6.00
N GLY A 294 -16.34 -15.78 -6.21
CA GLY A 294 -16.57 -16.38 -7.52
C GLY A 294 -17.94 -16.09 -8.14
N ALA A 295 -18.90 -15.60 -7.37
CA ALA A 295 -20.20 -15.16 -7.88
C ALA A 295 -20.16 -13.76 -8.48
N LEU A 296 -19.10 -12.99 -8.22
CA LEU A 296 -18.94 -11.61 -8.67
C LEU A 296 -18.48 -11.51 -10.14
N PRO A 297 -18.60 -10.34 -10.77
CA PRO A 297 -18.01 -10.08 -12.08
C PRO A 297 -16.51 -10.39 -12.09
N GLY A 298 -16.00 -10.98 -13.17
CA GLY A 298 -14.61 -11.47 -13.28
C GLY A 298 -13.52 -10.40 -13.14
N LEU A 299 -13.87 -9.12 -13.25
CA LEU A 299 -12.96 -7.98 -13.05
C LEU A 299 -12.91 -7.50 -11.58
N THR A 300 -13.71 -8.09 -10.69
CA THR A 300 -13.71 -7.72 -9.27
C THR A 300 -12.43 -8.23 -8.61
N GLN A 301 -11.65 -7.32 -8.04
CA GLN A 301 -10.32 -7.61 -7.51
C GLN A 301 -10.25 -7.44 -5.99
N PHE A 302 -9.43 -8.28 -5.38
CA PHE A 302 -9.16 -8.30 -3.95
C PHE A 302 -7.67 -8.47 -3.69
N ARG A 303 -7.26 -8.20 -2.45
CA ARG A 303 -5.97 -8.59 -1.88
C ARG A 303 -6.19 -9.35 -0.58
N ILE A 304 -5.25 -10.20 -0.22
CA ILE A 304 -5.13 -10.70 1.14
C ILE A 304 -4.15 -9.79 1.88
N GLU A 305 -4.55 -9.27 3.01
CA GLU A 305 -3.70 -8.48 3.88
C GLU A 305 -3.40 -9.28 5.16
N TYR A 306 -2.13 -9.55 5.40
CA TYR A 306 -1.66 -10.04 6.69
C TYR A 306 -1.55 -8.85 7.64
N ARG A 307 -2.21 -8.96 8.79
CA ARG A 307 -2.09 -8.03 9.93
C ARG A 307 -1.57 -8.80 11.11
N ALA A 308 -0.38 -8.45 11.57
CA ALA A 308 0.18 -9.09 12.74
C ALA A 308 -0.77 -8.94 13.93
N PRO A 309 -1.22 -10.03 14.57
CA PRO A 309 -2.03 -9.96 15.78
C PRO A 309 -1.31 -9.19 16.88
N ALA A 310 -2.07 -8.59 17.79
CA ALA A 310 -1.51 -7.95 18.96
C ALA A 310 -0.73 -8.99 19.78
N ALA A 311 0.58 -8.84 19.84
CA ALA A 311 1.44 -9.68 20.66
C ALA A 311 1.89 -8.91 21.90
N PRO A 312 2.20 -9.59 23.01
CA PRO A 312 2.76 -8.95 24.20
C PRO A 312 3.98 -8.08 23.87
N GLU A 313 4.14 -6.97 24.53
CA GLU A 313 5.33 -6.13 24.40
C GLU A 313 6.58 -6.94 24.77
N GLY A 314 7.65 -6.79 23.97
CA GLY A 314 8.91 -7.53 24.19
C GLY A 314 9.03 -8.87 23.49
N ALA A 315 7.97 -9.41 22.87
CA ALA A 315 8.03 -10.68 22.16
C ALA A 315 8.89 -10.68 20.86
N GLY A 316 9.33 -9.49 20.41
CA GLY A 316 10.12 -9.35 19.16
C GLY A 316 9.38 -9.84 17.91
N VAL A 317 8.05 -9.89 17.96
CA VAL A 317 7.21 -10.29 16.84
C VAL A 317 7.12 -9.14 15.84
N TRP A 318 7.25 -9.46 14.55
CA TRP A 318 7.05 -8.51 13.47
C TRP A 318 5.67 -7.85 13.57
N ARG A 319 5.64 -6.55 13.51
CA ARG A 319 4.41 -5.75 13.62
C ARG A 319 4.17 -5.00 12.33
N GLY A 320 2.92 -4.96 11.92
CA GLY A 320 2.55 -4.21 10.72
C GLY A 320 1.49 -4.90 9.89
N ARG A 321 1.35 -4.40 8.67
CA ARG A 321 0.46 -4.94 7.66
C ARG A 321 1.26 -5.26 6.42
N MET A 322 0.89 -6.33 5.71
CA MET A 322 1.47 -6.69 4.42
C MET A 322 0.36 -7.16 3.49
N ALA A 323 0.30 -6.58 2.31
CA ALA A 323 -0.71 -6.93 1.31
C ALA A 323 -0.11 -7.82 0.21
N SER A 324 -0.89 -8.79 -0.24
CA SER A 324 -0.56 -9.63 -1.38
C SER A 324 -0.71 -8.87 -2.71
N GLN A 325 -0.34 -9.53 -3.80
CA GLN A 325 -0.75 -9.13 -5.13
C GLN A 325 -2.29 -9.12 -5.22
N ALA A 326 -2.80 -8.35 -6.19
CA ALA A 326 -4.22 -8.40 -6.53
C ALA A 326 -4.60 -9.75 -7.11
N PHE A 327 -5.79 -10.22 -6.78
CA PHE A 327 -6.36 -11.42 -7.36
C PHE A 327 -7.86 -11.25 -7.59
N ASN A 328 -8.41 -12.07 -8.45
CA ASN A 328 -9.84 -12.24 -8.66
C ASN A 328 -10.21 -13.73 -8.57
N ALA A 329 -11.45 -14.06 -8.84
CA ALA A 329 -11.90 -15.46 -8.84
C ALA A 329 -11.10 -16.37 -9.80
N SER A 330 -10.51 -15.82 -10.86
CA SER A 330 -9.78 -16.59 -11.89
C SER A 330 -8.29 -16.72 -11.59
N GLY A 331 -7.72 -15.92 -10.72
CA GLY A 331 -6.30 -15.96 -10.39
C GLY A 331 -5.68 -14.64 -9.96
N VAL A 332 -4.36 -14.61 -9.90
CA VAL A 332 -3.59 -13.37 -9.67
C VAL A 332 -3.74 -12.45 -10.87
N VAL A 333 -3.99 -11.18 -10.61
CA VAL A 333 -4.24 -10.15 -11.63
C VAL A 333 -2.99 -9.31 -11.84
N ASP A 334 -2.86 -8.82 -13.09
CA ASP A 334 -1.80 -7.89 -13.51
C ASP A 334 -2.04 -6.46 -13.01
#